data_3de77dc2b61f71c412a09d633cb27dce
#
_entry.id   3de77dc2b61f71c412a09d633cb27dce
#
_cell.length_a   1.000
_cell.length_b   1.000
_cell.length_c   1.000
_cell.angle_alpha   90.00
_cell.angle_beta   90.00
_cell.angle_gamma   90.00
#
_symmetry.space_group_name_H-M   'P 1'
#
loop_
_entity.id
_entity.type
_entity.pdbx_description
1 polymer ?
#
loop_
_entity_poly.entity_id
_entity_poly.type
_entity_poly.pdbx_seq_one_letter_code
_entity_poly.pdbx_strand_id
1 'polypeptide(L)'
;MKMNYNTHTLANGLRIIHLPSAQPVVYCGYAVGAGTRDEELGREEGMAHFCEHITFKGTERRSSMQILGHLESVGGDLNAFTNKEETVYHATVLKENIDRAVDLLTDIVFHSTYPQAEIDKEVEVIVDEIESYNDSPAELIYDLFENAVFGGHPLGHNILGTA
;
A
#
# COMPACT_ATOMS: atom_id res chain seq x y z
N MET A 1 1.73 11.87 -26.66
CA MET A 1 0.29 12.11 -26.47
C MET A 1 0.13 12.85 -25.15
N LYS A 2 -0.47 14.04 -25.12
CA LYS A 2 -0.66 14.77 -23.84
C LYS A 2 -1.89 14.16 -23.17
N MET A 3 -1.71 13.47 -22.04
CA MET A 3 -2.85 12.95 -21.26
C MET A 3 -3.62 14.14 -20.67
N ASN A 4 -4.93 14.22 -20.97
CA ASN A 4 -5.82 15.20 -20.38
C ASN A 4 -6.40 14.62 -19.10
N TYR A 5 -5.94 15.06 -17.95
CA TYR A 5 -6.47 14.71 -16.63
C TYR A 5 -7.01 15.94 -15.93
N ASN A 6 -7.96 15.73 -15.04
CA ASN A 6 -8.53 16.77 -14.18
C ASN A 6 -7.84 16.72 -12.82
N THR A 7 -7.70 17.88 -12.18
CA THR A 7 -7.18 17.94 -10.80
C THR A 7 -8.16 18.74 -9.93
N HIS A 8 -8.28 18.33 -8.69
CA HIS A 8 -9.06 19.04 -7.69
C HIS A 8 -8.39 18.91 -6.32
N THR A 9 -8.51 19.93 -5.47
CA THR A 9 -8.06 19.89 -4.09
C THR A 9 -9.22 20.14 -3.16
N LEU A 10 -9.49 19.22 -2.26
CA LEU A 10 -10.53 19.34 -1.24
C LEU A 10 -10.12 20.37 -0.16
N ALA A 11 -11.10 20.85 0.60
CA ALA A 11 -10.85 21.85 1.65
C ALA A 11 -9.89 21.36 2.76
N ASN A 12 -9.78 20.04 2.97
CA ASN A 12 -8.84 19.41 3.89
C ASN A 12 -7.43 19.20 3.31
N GLY A 13 -7.17 19.64 2.06
CA GLY A 13 -5.88 19.51 1.39
C GLY A 13 -5.70 18.24 0.56
N LEU A 14 -6.64 17.27 0.58
CA LEU A 14 -6.56 16.06 -0.24
C LEU A 14 -6.61 16.44 -1.72
N ARG A 15 -5.62 15.97 -2.48
CA ARG A 15 -5.51 16.21 -3.93
C ARG A 15 -6.10 15.03 -4.70
N ILE A 16 -6.91 15.33 -5.68
CA ILE A 16 -7.56 14.35 -6.56
C ILE A 16 -7.00 14.53 -7.96
N ILE A 17 -6.61 13.43 -8.60
CA ILE A 17 -6.26 13.36 -10.01
C ILE A 17 -7.26 12.41 -10.67
N HIS A 18 -7.92 12.88 -11.73
CA HIS A 18 -8.93 12.11 -12.45
C HIS A 18 -8.60 12.05 -13.94
N LEU A 19 -8.39 10.85 -14.45
CA LEU A 19 -8.23 10.57 -15.88
C LEU A 19 -9.53 9.94 -16.41
N PRO A 20 -10.36 10.69 -17.17
CA PRO A 20 -11.56 10.14 -17.77
C PRO A 20 -11.25 9.00 -18.75
N SER A 21 -12.01 7.92 -18.67
CA SER A 21 -11.90 6.77 -19.57
C SER A 21 -13.29 6.28 -20.00
N ALA A 22 -13.39 5.76 -21.21
CA ALA A 22 -14.59 5.08 -21.72
C ALA A 22 -14.62 3.58 -21.37
N GLN A 23 -13.61 3.06 -20.69
CA GLN A 23 -13.51 1.66 -20.31
C GLN A 23 -14.54 1.33 -19.22
N PRO A 24 -15.08 0.11 -19.22
CA PRO A 24 -16.00 -0.34 -18.16
C PRO A 24 -15.29 -0.60 -16.83
N VAL A 25 -13.97 -0.79 -16.84
CA VAL A 25 -13.15 -1.01 -15.66
C VAL A 25 -12.55 0.30 -15.19
N VAL A 26 -12.59 0.53 -13.89
CA VAL A 26 -12.05 1.72 -13.20
C VAL A 26 -10.95 1.29 -12.25
N TYR A 27 -9.89 2.08 -12.24
CA TYR A 27 -8.79 2.01 -11.27
C TYR A 27 -8.89 3.21 -10.36
N CYS A 28 -8.87 3.00 -9.07
CA CYS A 28 -8.87 4.08 -8.08
C CYS A 28 -7.97 3.73 -6.91
N GLY A 29 -7.43 4.73 -6.23
CA GLY A 29 -6.53 4.51 -5.10
C GLY A 29 -6.16 5.77 -4.35
N TYR A 30 -5.52 5.58 -3.22
CA TYR A 30 -4.84 6.60 -2.44
C TYR A 30 -3.33 6.37 -2.53
N ALA A 31 -2.60 7.43 -2.89
CA ALA A 31 -1.15 7.47 -2.77
C ALA A 31 -0.79 8.30 -1.54
N VAL A 32 -0.12 7.67 -0.61
CA VAL A 32 0.44 8.27 0.61
C VAL A 32 1.90 8.60 0.31
N GLY A 33 2.29 9.86 0.43
CA GLY A 33 3.66 10.32 0.20
C GLY A 33 4.57 9.99 1.38
N ALA A 34 4.60 8.72 1.77
CA ALA A 34 5.49 8.14 2.77
C ALA A 34 5.85 6.73 2.32
N GLY A 35 7.12 6.38 2.38
CA GLY A 35 7.67 5.08 2.04
C GLY A 35 8.91 4.79 2.87
N THR A 36 9.67 3.76 2.52
CA THR A 36 10.82 3.34 3.33
C THR A 36 11.95 4.37 3.39
N ARG A 37 11.99 5.33 2.48
CA ARG A 37 12.90 6.47 2.53
C ARG A 37 12.70 7.36 3.76
N ASP A 38 11.48 7.41 4.30
CA ASP A 38 11.10 8.27 5.42
C ASP A 38 11.37 7.60 6.77
N GLU A 39 11.79 6.33 6.79
CA GLU A 39 12.09 5.55 7.98
C GLU A 39 13.42 5.94 8.63
N GLU A 40 13.48 5.88 9.95
CA GLU A 40 14.71 6.06 10.72
C GLU A 40 15.57 4.79 10.65
N LEU A 41 16.76 4.92 9.99
CA LEU A 41 17.69 3.80 9.82
C LEU A 41 18.12 3.21 11.18
N GLY A 42 18.11 1.89 11.27
CA GLY A 42 18.46 1.15 12.49
C GLY A 42 17.35 1.09 13.55
N ARG A 43 16.15 1.61 13.24
CA ARG A 43 15.02 1.62 14.18
C ARG A 43 13.67 1.29 13.54
N GLU A 44 13.40 1.80 12.34
CA GLU A 44 12.08 1.77 11.71
C GLU A 44 12.10 1.02 10.36
N GLU A 45 13.18 0.33 10.04
CA GLU A 45 13.35 -0.38 8.78
C GLU A 45 12.25 -1.43 8.57
N GLY A 46 11.47 -1.27 7.48
CA GLY A 46 10.32 -2.11 7.16
C GLY A 46 8.99 -1.61 7.72
N MET A 47 8.96 -0.48 8.45
CA MET A 47 7.74 0.04 9.07
C MET A 47 6.68 0.42 8.03
N ALA A 48 7.07 1.02 6.91
CA ALA A 48 6.15 1.40 5.85
C ALA A 48 5.46 0.17 5.23
N HIS A 49 6.23 -0.88 4.96
CA HIS A 49 5.72 -2.16 4.46
C HIS A 49 4.83 -2.85 5.52
N PHE A 50 5.25 -2.86 6.78
CA PHE A 50 4.43 -3.39 7.86
C PHE A 50 3.09 -2.65 7.99
N CYS A 51 3.09 -1.31 7.89
CA CYS A 51 1.87 -0.51 7.90
C CYS A 51 0.95 -0.82 6.73
N GLU A 52 1.50 -1.14 5.55
CA GLU A 52 0.72 -1.60 4.41
C GLU A 52 -0.08 -2.85 4.77
N HIS A 53 0.59 -3.91 5.24
CA HIS A 53 -0.03 -5.18 5.62
C HIS A 53 -1.12 -5.01 6.68
N ILE A 54 -0.81 -4.27 7.74
CA ILE A 54 -1.73 -4.16 8.88
C ILE A 54 -2.94 -3.26 8.58
N THR A 55 -2.87 -2.42 7.55
CA THR A 55 -3.98 -1.56 7.11
C THR A 55 -5.21 -2.37 6.68
N PHE A 56 -5.04 -3.62 6.21
CA PHE A 56 -6.13 -4.51 5.82
C PHE A 56 -6.72 -5.34 6.97
N LYS A 57 -6.21 -5.20 8.18
CA LYS A 57 -6.56 -6.11 9.29
C LYS A 57 -7.71 -5.62 10.16
N GLY A 58 -8.26 -4.44 9.92
CA GLY A 58 -9.48 -3.94 10.57
C GLY A 58 -9.59 -2.43 10.59
N THR A 59 -10.83 -1.95 10.51
CA THR A 59 -11.20 -0.54 10.69
C THR A 59 -12.20 -0.41 11.82
N GLU A 60 -12.59 0.84 12.14
CA GLU A 60 -13.69 1.09 13.08
C GLU A 60 -15.02 0.47 12.63
N ARG A 61 -15.21 0.26 11.31
CA ARG A 61 -16.47 -0.20 10.73
C ARG A 61 -16.42 -1.63 10.20
N ARG A 62 -15.22 -2.16 9.88
CA ARG A 62 -15.05 -3.44 9.17
C ARG A 62 -14.00 -4.31 9.81
N SER A 63 -14.30 -5.60 9.95
CA SER A 63 -13.30 -6.62 10.24
C SER A 63 -12.45 -6.92 8.99
N SER A 64 -11.29 -7.58 9.16
CA SER A 64 -10.43 -8.02 8.07
C SER A 64 -11.19 -8.81 6.99
N MET A 65 -12.02 -9.77 7.39
CA MET A 65 -12.87 -10.56 6.47
C MET A 65 -13.83 -9.69 5.65
N GLN A 66 -14.39 -8.64 6.27
CA GLN A 66 -15.28 -7.71 5.57
C GLN A 66 -14.51 -6.80 4.63
N ILE A 67 -13.28 -6.42 4.95
CA ILE A 67 -12.40 -5.64 4.07
C ILE A 67 -12.08 -6.46 2.81
N LEU A 68 -11.55 -7.66 2.97
CA LEU A 68 -11.15 -8.54 1.86
C LEU A 68 -12.36 -8.89 0.97
N GLY A 69 -13.45 -9.35 1.55
CA GLY A 69 -14.65 -9.74 0.79
C GLY A 69 -15.44 -8.58 0.19
N HIS A 70 -15.13 -7.33 0.55
CA HIS A 70 -15.95 -6.18 0.15
C HIS A 70 -16.00 -5.96 -1.35
N LEU A 71 -14.88 -6.00 -2.04
CA LEU A 71 -14.79 -5.85 -3.50
C LEU A 71 -14.84 -7.19 -4.23
N GLU A 72 -14.31 -8.25 -3.65
CA GLU A 72 -14.37 -9.61 -4.25
C GLU A 72 -15.81 -10.04 -4.55
N SER A 73 -16.75 -9.72 -3.65
CA SER A 73 -18.18 -10.04 -3.82
C SER A 73 -18.83 -9.41 -5.06
N VAL A 74 -18.19 -8.45 -5.69
CA VAL A 74 -18.63 -7.78 -6.93
C VAL A 74 -17.62 -7.93 -8.07
N GLY A 75 -16.67 -8.87 -7.93
CA GLY A 75 -15.64 -9.14 -8.94
C GLY A 75 -14.56 -8.05 -9.02
N GLY A 76 -14.40 -7.25 -7.97
CA GLY A 76 -13.34 -6.27 -7.86
C GLY A 76 -12.10 -6.84 -7.18
N ASP A 77 -10.98 -6.14 -7.36
CA ASP A 77 -9.70 -6.44 -6.75
C ASP A 77 -9.28 -5.29 -5.83
N LEU A 78 -8.69 -5.61 -4.68
CA LEU A 78 -8.13 -4.69 -3.71
C LEU A 78 -6.67 -5.06 -3.47
N ASN A 79 -5.76 -4.09 -3.61
CA ASN A 79 -4.34 -4.34 -3.45
C ASN A 79 -3.61 -3.10 -2.93
N ALA A 80 -2.35 -3.27 -2.54
CA ALA A 80 -1.46 -2.19 -2.17
C ALA A 80 -0.02 -2.51 -2.58
N PHE A 81 0.83 -1.51 -2.53
CA PHE A 81 2.27 -1.68 -2.61
C PHE A 81 2.99 -0.54 -1.91
N THR A 82 4.15 -0.85 -1.35
CA THR A 82 5.06 0.12 -0.73
C THR A 82 6.32 0.25 -1.57
N ASN A 83 6.68 1.49 -1.87
CA ASN A 83 7.93 1.85 -2.51
C ASN A 83 8.83 2.63 -1.54
N LYS A 84 9.99 3.08 -2.04
CA LYS A 84 10.90 3.94 -1.26
C LYS A 84 10.28 5.28 -0.87
N GLU A 85 9.39 5.86 -1.68
CA GLU A 85 8.88 7.23 -1.51
C GLU A 85 7.35 7.33 -1.36
N GLU A 86 6.63 6.22 -1.55
CA GLU A 86 5.17 6.19 -1.45
C GLU A 86 4.64 4.82 -1.06
N THR A 87 3.47 4.81 -0.43
CA THR A 87 2.62 3.64 -0.24
C THR A 87 1.30 3.88 -0.95
N VAL A 88 0.86 2.94 -1.78
CA VAL A 88 -0.36 3.08 -2.59
C VAL A 88 -1.34 1.97 -2.26
N TYR A 89 -2.55 2.34 -1.89
CA TYR A 89 -3.70 1.45 -1.72
C TYR A 89 -4.63 1.64 -2.90
N HIS A 90 -4.94 0.59 -3.65
CA HIS A 90 -5.70 0.72 -4.88
C HIS A 90 -6.72 -0.41 -5.08
N ALA A 91 -7.69 -0.12 -5.91
CA ALA A 91 -8.73 -1.08 -6.29
C ALA A 91 -9.01 -1.02 -7.79
N THR A 92 -9.40 -2.16 -8.32
CA THR A 92 -9.88 -2.33 -9.70
C THR A 92 -11.30 -2.87 -9.64
N VAL A 93 -12.26 -2.13 -10.20
CA VAL A 93 -13.67 -2.49 -10.17
C VAL A 93 -14.38 -2.17 -11.49
N LEU A 94 -15.56 -2.74 -11.71
CA LEU A 94 -16.47 -2.22 -12.71
C LEU A 94 -16.98 -0.84 -12.29
N LYS A 95 -17.23 0.02 -13.25
CA LYS A 95 -17.55 1.44 -13.03
C LYS A 95 -18.81 1.66 -12.15
N GLU A 96 -19.78 0.73 -12.17
CA GLU A 96 -20.95 0.76 -11.28
C GLU A 96 -20.60 0.53 -9.80
N ASN A 97 -19.42 0.01 -9.49
CA ASN A 97 -18.96 -0.27 -8.14
C ASN A 97 -17.91 0.75 -7.61
N ILE A 98 -17.69 1.87 -8.32
CA ILE A 98 -16.67 2.86 -7.94
C ILE A 98 -16.91 3.44 -6.54
N ASP A 99 -18.16 3.76 -6.20
CA ASP A 99 -18.50 4.32 -4.89
C ASP A 99 -18.14 3.34 -3.75
N ARG A 100 -18.36 2.04 -4.01
CA ARG A 100 -18.01 0.96 -3.08
C ARG A 100 -16.49 0.85 -2.88
N ALA A 101 -15.72 0.96 -3.96
CA ALA A 101 -14.26 0.94 -3.89
C ALA A 101 -13.69 2.18 -3.17
N VAL A 102 -14.22 3.35 -3.47
CA VAL A 102 -13.79 4.60 -2.81
C VAL A 102 -14.15 4.60 -1.32
N ASP A 103 -15.34 4.12 -0.94
CA ASP A 103 -15.72 4.00 0.48
C ASP A 103 -14.80 3.04 1.24
N LEU A 104 -14.47 1.87 0.64
CA LEU A 104 -13.55 0.91 1.26
C LEU A 104 -12.14 1.48 1.40
N LEU A 105 -11.58 2.04 0.32
CA LEU A 105 -10.23 2.62 0.32
C LEU A 105 -10.13 3.76 1.33
N THR A 106 -11.15 4.61 1.41
CA THR A 106 -11.21 5.69 2.41
C THR A 106 -11.21 5.12 3.82
N ASP A 107 -11.99 4.07 4.05
CA ASP A 107 -12.11 3.45 5.37
C ASP A 107 -10.77 2.83 5.82
N ILE A 108 -10.11 2.06 4.95
CA ILE A 108 -8.82 1.43 5.31
C ILE A 108 -7.67 2.43 5.45
N VAL A 109 -7.64 3.49 4.64
CA VAL A 109 -6.54 4.48 4.70
C VAL A 109 -6.68 5.43 5.89
N PHE A 110 -7.92 5.82 6.27
CA PHE A 110 -8.12 6.85 7.29
C PHE A 110 -8.69 6.34 8.61
N HIS A 111 -9.18 5.10 8.68
CA HIS A 111 -9.88 4.56 9.84
C HIS A 111 -9.41 3.17 10.26
N SER A 112 -8.23 2.71 9.79
CA SER A 112 -7.59 1.49 10.30
C SER A 112 -7.31 1.61 11.80
N THR A 113 -7.57 0.52 12.53
CA THR A 113 -7.45 0.49 14.00
C THR A 113 -6.20 -0.23 14.49
N TYR A 114 -5.46 -0.88 13.58
CA TYR A 114 -4.23 -1.62 13.88
C TYR A 114 -4.36 -2.53 15.12
N PRO A 115 -5.27 -3.55 15.09
CA PRO A 115 -5.53 -4.36 16.28
C PRO A 115 -4.28 -5.14 16.70
N GLN A 116 -3.90 -5.09 17.98
CA GLN A 116 -2.69 -5.74 18.48
C GLN A 116 -2.66 -7.24 18.15
N ALA A 117 -3.79 -7.95 18.28
CA ALA A 117 -3.86 -9.37 17.94
C ALA A 117 -3.61 -9.68 16.45
N GLU A 118 -3.86 -8.73 15.56
CA GLU A 118 -3.53 -8.86 14.12
C GLU A 118 -2.07 -8.47 13.86
N ILE A 119 -1.55 -7.47 14.58
CA ILE A 119 -0.11 -7.13 14.54
C ILE A 119 0.73 -8.34 14.93
N ASP A 120 0.41 -8.99 16.04
CA ASP A 120 1.16 -10.15 16.55
C ASP A 120 1.20 -11.32 15.55
N LYS A 121 0.14 -11.51 14.77
CA LYS A 121 0.09 -12.54 13.72
C LYS A 121 0.87 -12.11 12.47
N GLU A 122 0.77 -10.84 12.10
CA GLU A 122 1.36 -10.34 10.86
C GLU A 122 2.88 -10.28 10.92
N VAL A 123 3.45 -10.12 12.13
CA VAL A 123 4.90 -10.23 12.34
C VAL A 123 5.44 -11.55 11.80
N GLU A 124 4.79 -12.69 12.10
CA GLU A 124 5.22 -14.00 11.61
C GLU A 124 5.14 -14.08 10.07
N VAL A 125 4.07 -13.54 9.48
CA VAL A 125 3.87 -13.53 8.02
C VAL A 125 4.98 -12.71 7.32
N ILE A 126 5.31 -11.54 7.87
CA ILE A 126 6.33 -10.67 7.29
C ILE A 126 7.73 -11.25 7.47
N VAL A 127 8.02 -11.90 8.59
CA VAL A 127 9.30 -12.62 8.78
C VAL A 127 9.44 -13.72 7.74
N ASP A 128 8.41 -14.53 7.49
CA ASP A 128 8.42 -15.56 6.45
C ASP A 128 8.63 -14.95 5.05
N GLU A 129 8.03 -13.78 4.77
CA GLU A 129 8.23 -13.06 3.51
C GLU A 129 9.66 -12.56 3.35
N ILE A 130 10.25 -11.97 4.40
CA ILE A 130 11.66 -11.53 4.42
C ILE A 130 12.60 -12.71 4.14
N GLU A 131 12.37 -13.87 4.78
CA GLU A 131 13.16 -15.07 4.56
C GLU A 131 13.05 -15.56 3.12
N SER A 132 11.83 -15.64 2.59
CA SER A 132 11.56 -16.04 1.20
C SER A 132 12.22 -15.10 0.19
N TYR A 133 12.15 -13.79 0.44
CA TYR A 133 12.79 -12.77 -0.41
C TYR A 133 14.33 -12.91 -0.39
N ASN A 134 14.91 -13.11 0.77
CA ASN A 134 16.36 -13.30 0.93
C ASN A 134 16.88 -14.58 0.24
N ASP A 135 16.02 -15.59 0.11
CA ASP A 135 16.33 -16.83 -0.62
C ASP A 135 16.17 -16.69 -2.15
N SER A 136 15.68 -15.54 -2.64
CA SER A 136 15.51 -15.25 -4.06
C SER A 136 16.62 -14.32 -4.60
N PRO A 137 17.72 -14.84 -5.19
CA PRO A 137 18.80 -13.98 -5.70
C PRO A 137 18.36 -12.99 -6.78
N ALA A 138 17.30 -13.33 -7.52
CA ALA A 138 16.75 -12.48 -8.59
C ALA A 138 16.04 -11.25 -8.07
N GLU A 139 15.49 -11.30 -6.86
CA GLU A 139 14.85 -10.19 -6.16
C GLU A 139 15.89 -9.41 -5.33
N LEU A 140 16.65 -10.13 -4.52
CA LEU A 140 17.66 -9.56 -3.62
C LEU A 140 18.72 -8.70 -4.35
N ILE A 141 19.05 -9.03 -5.61
CA ILE A 141 20.05 -8.28 -6.38
C ILE A 141 19.70 -6.80 -6.55
N TYR A 142 18.41 -6.44 -6.60
CA TYR A 142 17.98 -5.06 -6.72
C TYR A 142 18.27 -4.28 -5.44
N ASP A 143 17.97 -4.83 -4.27
CA ASP A 143 18.28 -4.19 -3.00
C ASP A 143 19.79 -4.08 -2.76
N LEU A 144 20.56 -5.12 -3.09
CA LEU A 144 22.02 -5.08 -3.01
C LEU A 144 22.61 -3.99 -3.92
N PHE A 145 22.05 -3.83 -5.12
CA PHE A 145 22.47 -2.79 -6.04
C PHE A 145 22.12 -1.39 -5.52
N GLU A 146 20.89 -1.19 -5.05
CA GLU A 146 20.45 0.10 -4.49
C GLU A 146 21.26 0.47 -3.24
N ASN A 147 21.53 -0.50 -2.36
CA ASN A 147 22.38 -0.28 -1.20
C ASN A 147 23.80 0.13 -1.59
N ALA A 148 24.37 -0.51 -2.63
CA ALA A 148 25.69 -0.16 -3.14
C ALA A 148 25.73 1.25 -3.77
N VAL A 149 24.66 1.67 -4.45
CA VAL A 149 24.55 2.98 -5.08
C VAL A 149 24.31 4.09 -4.06
N PHE A 150 23.43 3.86 -3.11
CA PHE A 150 22.96 4.87 -2.16
C PHE A 150 23.66 4.84 -0.79
N GLY A 151 24.48 3.86 -0.53
CA GLY A 151 25.33 3.64 0.65
C GLY A 151 25.04 4.49 1.89
N GLY A 152 24.26 3.97 2.84
CA GLY A 152 23.89 4.70 4.07
C GLY A 152 22.82 5.79 3.91
N HIS A 153 22.29 6.00 2.70
CA HIS A 153 21.13 6.86 2.48
C HIS A 153 19.83 6.04 2.60
N PRO A 154 18.72 6.61 3.11
CA PRO A 154 17.45 5.89 3.26
C PRO A 154 16.92 5.21 1.99
N LEU A 155 17.25 5.69 0.80
CA LEU A 155 16.89 5.03 -0.46
C LEU A 155 17.61 3.69 -0.68
N GLY A 156 18.65 3.38 0.07
CA GLY A 156 19.46 2.18 -0.13
C GLY A 156 19.06 0.97 0.73
N HIS A 157 18.16 1.13 1.71
CA HIS A 157 17.77 -0.02 2.53
C HIS A 157 16.58 -0.80 1.93
N ASN A 158 16.45 -2.04 2.34
CA ASN A 158 15.40 -2.95 1.87
C ASN A 158 14.00 -2.43 2.27
N ILE A 159 13.01 -2.63 1.38
CA ILE A 159 11.62 -2.26 1.64
C ILE A 159 11.00 -3.13 2.74
N LEU A 160 11.33 -4.42 2.76
CA LEU A 160 10.80 -5.37 3.74
C LEU A 160 11.38 -5.16 5.14
N GLY A 161 12.52 -4.46 5.26
CA GLY A 161 13.23 -4.30 6.52
C GLY A 161 14.03 -5.53 6.91
N THR A 162 14.11 -5.77 8.22
CA THR A 162 14.86 -6.90 8.81
C THR A 162 13.96 -7.72 9.74
N ALA A 163 14.20 -9.03 9.82
CA ALA A 163 13.49 -9.94 10.71
C ALA A 163 13.70 -9.63 12.19
#